data_fdfc748fd421363cb7c0620ae23fe1e2
#
_entry.id   fdfc748fd421363cb7c0620ae23fe1e2
#
_cell.length_a   1.000
_cell.length_b   1.000
_cell.length_c   1.000
_cell.angle_alpha   90.00
_cell.angle_beta   90.00
_cell.angle_gamma   90.00
#
_symmetry.space_group_name_H-M   'P 1'
#
loop_
_entity.id
_entity.type
_entity.pdbx_description
1 polymer ?
#
loop_
_entity_poly.entity_id
_entity_poly.type
_entity_poly.pdbx_seq_one_letter_code
_entity_poly.pdbx_strand_id
1 'polypeptide(L)'
;MICGFRRCGTIRILESGQGSSATPRLNSIVSVHYKGTLINGREFDNSWKRNCPEAFRLNEVIDGWQIALQQMRVGDHWMVYIPYTVGYGTRTSGPIPAFSTLIFEVKLLGIA
;
A
#
# COMPACT_ATOMS: atom_id res chain seq x y z
N MET A 1 -12.83 6.37 -7.76
CA MET A 1 -12.18 6.41 -6.43
C MET A 1 -13.03 5.66 -5.42
N ILE A 2 -12.43 4.83 -4.64
CA ILE A 2 -13.10 4.09 -3.58
C ILE A 2 -12.59 4.58 -2.24
N CYS A 3 -13.51 4.91 -1.34
CA CYS A 3 -13.17 5.22 0.04
C CYS A 3 -13.08 3.90 0.80
N GLY A 4 -11.89 3.33 0.88
CA GLY A 4 -11.69 1.97 1.38
C GLY A 4 -11.70 1.85 2.89
N PHE A 5 -11.41 2.92 3.60
CA PHE A 5 -11.31 2.90 5.05
C PHE A 5 -11.73 4.24 5.64
N ARG A 6 -12.84 4.73 5.20
CA ARG A 6 -13.52 5.91 5.73
C ARG A 6 -12.55 7.02 6.12
N ARG A 7 -12.42 7.37 7.38
CA ARG A 7 -11.54 8.44 7.82
C ARG A 7 -10.06 8.18 7.58
N CYS A 8 -9.71 6.98 7.17
CA CYS A 8 -8.32 6.55 7.15
C CYS A 8 -7.64 6.83 5.83
N GLY A 9 -8.38 7.18 4.79
CA GLY A 9 -7.80 7.48 3.50
C GLY A 9 -8.66 7.09 2.34
N THR A 10 -8.11 7.22 1.16
CA THR A 10 -8.81 6.90 -0.09
C THR A 10 -7.98 5.97 -0.94
N ILE A 11 -8.68 5.24 -1.79
CA ILE A 11 -8.09 4.31 -2.75
C ILE A 11 -8.53 4.73 -4.14
N ARG A 12 -7.56 4.79 -5.05
CA ARG A 12 -7.82 5.02 -6.46
C ARG A 12 -7.38 3.77 -7.22
N ILE A 13 -8.31 3.16 -7.94
CA ILE A 13 -8.02 1.97 -8.73
C ILE A 13 -7.41 2.41 -10.06
N LEU A 14 -6.18 1.97 -10.34
CA LEU A 14 -5.51 2.21 -11.61
C LEU A 14 -5.77 1.08 -12.58
N GLU A 15 -5.70 -0.17 -12.09
CA GLU A 15 -6.04 -1.36 -12.86
C GLU A 15 -6.72 -2.36 -11.96
N SER A 16 -7.71 -3.07 -12.49
CA SER A 16 -8.38 -4.16 -11.78
C SER A 16 -7.78 -5.49 -12.21
N GLY A 17 -7.54 -6.37 -11.24
CA GLY A 17 -7.10 -7.72 -11.50
C GLY A 17 -8.16 -8.53 -12.21
N GLN A 18 -7.74 -9.49 -13.03
CA GLN A 18 -8.65 -10.32 -13.79
C GLN A 18 -8.49 -11.78 -13.38
N GLY A 19 -9.62 -12.47 -13.30
CA GLY A 19 -9.64 -13.90 -13.11
C GLY A 19 -9.43 -14.40 -11.69
N SER A 20 -9.15 -13.53 -10.72
CA SER A 20 -8.98 -13.93 -9.34
C SER A 20 -10.00 -13.21 -8.45
N SER A 21 -10.63 -13.98 -7.56
CA SER A 21 -11.50 -13.42 -6.53
C SER A 21 -10.85 -13.45 -5.16
N ALA A 22 -9.64 -14.02 -5.04
CA ALA A 22 -8.97 -14.15 -3.76
C ALA A 22 -8.33 -12.83 -3.35
N THR A 23 -8.48 -12.49 -2.07
CA THR A 23 -7.83 -11.34 -1.46
C THR A 23 -6.90 -11.83 -0.34
N PRO A 24 -5.83 -11.09 -0.02
CA PRO A 24 -4.96 -11.49 1.08
C PRO A 24 -5.67 -11.38 2.42
N ARG A 25 -5.19 -12.15 3.38
CA ARG A 25 -5.58 -12.08 4.79
C ARG A 25 -4.43 -11.51 5.60
N LEU A 26 -4.69 -11.17 6.86
CA LEU A 26 -3.66 -10.59 7.72
C LEU A 26 -2.44 -11.47 7.90
N ASN A 27 -2.59 -12.79 7.84
CA ASN A 27 -1.46 -13.71 7.95
C ASN A 27 -0.84 -14.09 6.60
N SER A 28 -1.34 -13.54 5.50
CA SER A 28 -0.80 -13.83 4.17
C SER A 28 0.52 -13.13 3.93
N ILE A 29 1.34 -13.74 3.07
CA ILE A 29 2.52 -13.09 2.51
C ILE A 29 2.13 -12.59 1.13
N VAL A 30 2.33 -11.30 0.89
CA VAL A 30 1.99 -10.68 -0.39
C VAL A 30 3.25 -10.31 -1.14
N SER A 31 3.25 -10.51 -2.46
CA SER A 31 4.30 -10.05 -3.35
C SER A 31 3.78 -8.83 -4.08
N VAL A 32 4.49 -7.71 -3.98
CA VAL A 32 4.03 -6.44 -4.53
C VAL A 32 5.16 -5.68 -5.20
N HIS A 33 4.80 -4.89 -6.20
CA HIS A 33 5.57 -3.72 -6.60
C HIS A 33 4.91 -2.49 -6.01
N TYR A 34 5.72 -1.56 -5.54
CA TYR A 34 5.17 -0.35 -4.92
C TYR A 34 6.11 0.84 -5.04
N LYS A 35 5.50 2.01 -4.98
CA LYS A 35 6.20 3.29 -4.90
C LYS A 35 5.56 4.12 -3.81
N GLY A 36 6.35 4.59 -2.84
CA GLY A 36 5.88 5.45 -1.78
C GLY A 36 6.38 6.88 -1.96
N THR A 37 5.47 7.84 -1.87
CA THR A 37 5.79 9.26 -1.93
C THR A 37 5.15 10.00 -0.77
N LEU A 38 5.78 11.10 -0.37
CA LEU A 38 5.18 12.06 0.53
C LEU A 38 4.24 12.98 -0.24
N ILE A 39 3.40 13.71 0.47
CA ILE A 39 2.42 14.58 -0.15
C ILE A 39 3.07 15.69 -0.99
N ASN A 40 4.33 16.05 -0.68
CA ASN A 40 5.08 17.02 -1.47
C ASN A 40 5.72 16.43 -2.72
N GLY A 41 5.45 15.16 -3.00
CA GLY A 41 5.97 14.47 -4.18
C GLY A 41 7.32 13.78 -3.98
N ARG A 42 7.94 13.91 -2.81
CA ARG A 42 9.22 13.27 -2.55
C ARG A 42 9.06 11.76 -2.42
N GLU A 43 9.70 11.03 -3.31
CA GLU A 43 9.70 9.56 -3.29
C GLU A 43 10.64 9.07 -2.19
N PHE A 44 10.16 8.14 -1.35
CA PHE A 44 10.99 7.58 -0.29
C PHE A 44 11.26 6.09 -0.49
N ASP A 45 10.52 5.42 -1.38
CA ASP A 45 10.77 4.03 -1.69
C ASP A 45 10.14 3.68 -3.05
N ASN A 46 10.77 2.76 -3.78
CA ASN A 46 10.27 2.38 -5.11
C ASN A 46 10.86 1.04 -5.54
N SER A 47 10.04 -0.02 -5.47
CA SER A 47 10.49 -1.35 -5.87
C SER A 47 10.69 -1.47 -7.39
N TRP A 48 9.96 -0.70 -8.20
CA TRP A 48 10.17 -0.71 -9.65
C TRP A 48 11.56 -0.22 -10.03
N LYS A 49 12.08 0.78 -9.33
CA LYS A 49 13.45 1.27 -9.57
C LYS A 49 14.50 0.23 -9.25
N ARG A 50 14.23 -0.60 -8.23
CA ARG A 50 15.12 -1.70 -7.87
C ARG A 50 14.94 -2.90 -8.79
N ASN A 51 13.92 -2.87 -9.64
CA ASN A 51 13.55 -3.97 -10.54
C ASN A 51 13.37 -5.28 -9.79
N CYS A 52 12.82 -5.19 -8.57
CA CYS A 52 12.66 -6.33 -7.68
C CYS A 52 11.41 -6.17 -6.83
N PRO A 53 10.40 -7.01 -7.02
CA PRO A 53 9.22 -6.99 -6.15
C PRO A 53 9.61 -7.34 -4.72
N GLU A 54 8.84 -6.85 -3.77
CA GLU A 54 9.05 -7.13 -2.36
C GLU A 54 7.96 -8.06 -1.84
N ALA A 55 8.33 -8.90 -0.89
CA ALA A 55 7.39 -9.78 -0.21
C ALA A 55 7.24 -9.32 1.23
N PHE A 56 6.00 -9.18 1.68
CA PHE A 56 5.70 -8.76 3.04
C PHE A 56 4.66 -9.69 3.66
N ARG A 57 4.83 -9.96 4.96
CA ARG A 57 3.73 -10.52 5.74
C ARG A 57 2.79 -9.37 6.08
N LEU A 58 1.52 -9.53 5.75
CA LEU A 58 0.58 -8.41 5.79
C LEU A 58 0.40 -7.82 7.19
N ASN A 59 0.43 -8.66 8.23
CA ASN A 59 0.29 -8.17 9.61
C ASN A 59 1.52 -7.45 10.16
N GLU A 60 2.59 -7.33 9.37
CA GLU A 60 3.83 -6.64 9.77
C GLU A 60 4.00 -5.29 9.09
N VAL A 61 3.09 -4.90 8.21
CA VAL A 61 3.14 -3.60 7.54
C VAL A 61 2.22 -2.60 8.21
N ILE A 62 2.31 -1.33 7.81
CA ILE A 62 1.48 -0.27 8.39
C ILE A 62 -0.01 -0.54 8.17
N ASP A 63 -0.84 0.00 9.06
CA ASP A 63 -2.27 -0.29 9.08
C ASP A 63 -2.96 0.05 7.76
N GLY A 64 -2.59 1.15 7.14
CA GLY A 64 -3.18 1.54 5.86
C GLY A 64 -2.96 0.49 4.77
N TRP A 65 -1.80 -0.15 4.74
CA TRP A 65 -1.52 -1.25 3.83
C TRP A 65 -2.35 -2.49 4.18
N GLN A 66 -2.48 -2.80 5.47
CA GLN A 66 -3.28 -3.94 5.89
C GLN A 66 -4.73 -3.79 5.42
N ILE A 67 -5.30 -2.61 5.59
CA ILE A 67 -6.67 -2.33 5.17
C ILE A 67 -6.80 -2.42 3.65
N ALA A 68 -5.92 -1.76 2.92
CA ALA A 68 -6.00 -1.69 1.46
C ALA A 68 -5.78 -3.06 0.81
N LEU A 69 -4.71 -3.75 1.21
CA LEU A 69 -4.35 -5.01 0.56
C LEU A 69 -5.36 -6.12 0.80
N GLN A 70 -6.08 -6.10 1.92
CA GLN A 70 -7.14 -7.07 2.16
C GLN A 70 -8.34 -6.90 1.22
N GLN A 71 -8.40 -5.79 0.51
CA GLN A 71 -9.44 -5.51 -0.49
C GLN A 71 -8.94 -5.71 -1.92
N MET A 72 -7.63 -5.87 -2.12
CA MET A 72 -7.04 -6.04 -3.44
C MET A 72 -7.04 -7.50 -3.87
N ARG A 73 -7.17 -7.71 -5.17
CA ARG A 73 -6.99 -9.03 -5.81
C ARG A 73 -5.68 -9.02 -6.58
N VAL A 74 -5.16 -10.22 -6.85
CA VAL A 74 -3.95 -10.35 -7.66
C VAL A 74 -4.19 -9.67 -9.02
N GLY A 75 -3.25 -8.82 -9.40
CA GLY A 75 -3.33 -8.03 -10.62
C GLY A 75 -3.90 -6.63 -10.41
N ASP A 76 -4.50 -6.36 -9.27
CA ASP A 76 -4.96 -5.00 -8.97
C ASP A 76 -3.78 -4.05 -8.82
N HIS A 77 -3.96 -2.86 -9.34
CA HIS A 77 -2.97 -1.78 -9.28
C HIS A 77 -3.68 -0.53 -8.76
N TRP A 78 -3.37 -0.14 -7.54
CA TRP A 78 -4.09 0.92 -6.83
C TRP A 78 -3.17 2.04 -6.38
N MET A 79 -3.73 3.24 -6.33
CA MET A 79 -3.13 4.37 -5.63
C MET A 79 -3.81 4.48 -4.27
N VAL A 80 -3.03 4.43 -3.20
CA VAL A 80 -3.56 4.42 -1.83
C VAL A 80 -3.04 5.63 -1.09
N TYR A 81 -3.96 6.43 -0.55
CA TYR A 81 -3.64 7.65 0.20
C TYR A 81 -3.82 7.34 1.68
N ILE A 82 -2.72 7.36 2.44
CA ILE A 82 -2.67 6.91 3.82
C ILE A 82 -2.37 8.07 4.73
N PRO A 83 -3.34 8.53 5.56
CA PRO A 83 -3.06 9.55 6.56
C PRO A 83 -2.16 8.99 7.66
N TYR A 84 -1.50 9.88 8.40
CA TYR A 84 -0.52 9.47 9.40
C TYR A 84 -1.11 8.53 10.47
N THR A 85 -2.40 8.63 10.75
CA THR A 85 -3.07 7.81 11.76
C THR A 85 -3.03 6.31 11.47
N VAL A 86 -2.94 5.94 10.20
CA VAL A 86 -2.78 4.53 9.77
C VAL A 86 -1.49 4.31 9.00
N GLY A 87 -0.58 5.27 9.08
CA GLY A 87 0.77 5.20 8.53
C GLY A 87 1.79 5.08 9.65
N TYR A 88 2.78 5.96 9.64
CA TYR A 88 3.87 5.94 10.63
C TYR A 88 3.58 6.82 11.85
N GLY A 89 2.40 7.43 11.92
CA GLY A 89 1.96 8.11 13.12
C GLY A 89 2.67 9.42 13.40
N THR A 90 2.90 9.66 14.69
CA THR A 90 3.39 10.93 15.19
C THR A 90 4.89 10.98 15.36
N ARG A 91 5.59 9.93 14.92
CA ARG A 91 7.06 9.83 15.01
C ARG A 91 7.67 9.84 13.62
N THR A 92 8.87 10.41 13.53
CA THR A 92 9.68 10.34 12.31
C THR A 92 10.17 8.92 12.12
N SER A 93 10.06 8.38 10.91
CA SER A 93 10.54 7.04 10.56
C SER A 93 11.42 7.13 9.32
N GLY A 94 12.75 7.06 9.51
CA GLY A 94 13.70 7.19 8.41
C GLY A 94 13.46 8.47 7.61
N PRO A 95 13.24 8.38 6.30
CA PRO A 95 13.00 9.56 5.46
C PRO A 95 11.60 10.15 5.62
N ILE A 96 10.73 9.53 6.43
CA ILE A 96 9.33 9.92 6.57
C ILE A 96 9.18 10.77 7.82
N PRO A 97 8.86 12.09 7.67
CA PRO A 97 8.64 12.94 8.83
C PRO A 97 7.39 12.51 9.62
N ALA A 98 7.34 12.93 10.88
CA ALA A 98 6.15 12.74 11.70
C ALA A 98 4.93 13.37 11.05
N PHE A 99 3.74 12.80 11.28
CA PHE A 99 2.46 13.31 10.77
C PHE A 99 2.37 13.32 9.24
N SER A 100 3.11 12.46 8.56
CA SER A 100 3.11 12.44 7.09
C SER A 100 1.92 11.69 6.53
N THR A 101 1.26 12.30 5.56
CA THR A 101 0.35 11.60 4.66
C THR A 101 1.18 10.92 3.58
N LEU A 102 0.93 9.63 3.38
CA LEU A 102 1.69 8.83 2.43
C LEU A 102 0.84 8.50 1.21
N ILE A 103 1.49 8.47 0.07
CA ILE A 103 0.83 8.08 -1.18
C ILE A 103 1.59 6.87 -1.71
N PHE A 104 0.90 5.73 -1.77
CA PHE A 104 1.48 4.51 -2.31
C PHE A 104 0.80 4.10 -3.60
N GLU A 105 1.61 3.86 -4.61
CA GLU A 105 1.19 3.14 -5.79
C GLU A 105 1.55 1.68 -5.56
N VAL A 106 0.56 0.77 -5.58
CA VAL A 106 0.76 -0.63 -5.21
C VAL A 106 0.15 -1.52 -6.27
N LYS A 107 0.94 -2.48 -6.74
CA LYS A 107 0.44 -3.55 -7.61
C LYS A 107 0.62 -4.89 -6.91
N LEU A 108 -0.48 -5.60 -6.68
CA LEU A 108 -0.45 -6.91 -6.03
C LEU A 108 -0.12 -7.98 -7.08
N LEU A 109 1.02 -8.63 -6.91
CA LEU A 109 1.51 -9.62 -7.87
C LEU A 109 1.17 -11.04 -7.48
N GLY A 110 1.10 -11.33 -6.17
CA GLY A 110 0.80 -12.67 -5.71
C GLY A 110 0.50 -12.72 -4.23
N ILE A 111 -0.10 -13.83 -3.83
CA ILE A 111 -0.45 -14.13 -2.44
C ILE A 111 0.07 -15.54 -2.13
N ALA A 112 0.83 -15.63 -1.05
CA ALA A 112 1.33 -16.92 -0.59
C ALA A 112 0.64 -17.35 0.71
#